data_832b41353edebde4e7b4eabed54b8140
#
_entry.id   832b41353edebde4e7b4eabed54b8140
#
_cell.length_a   1.000
_cell.length_b   1.000
_cell.length_c   1.000
_cell.angle_alpha   90.00
_cell.angle_beta   90.00
_cell.angle_gamma   90.00
#
_symmetry.space_group_name_H-M   'P 1'
#
loop_
_entity.id
_entity.type
_entity.pdbx_description
1 polymer ?
#
loop_
_entity_poly.entity_id
_entity_poly.type
_entity_poly.pdbx_seq_one_letter_code
_entity_poly.pdbx_strand_id
1 'polypeptide(L)'
;AFLATSVQAEVRPLDRVVSIVDTDVIMQSQLDQRVREVQQTIAKRGDSLPPEHVLGQQVLERLIIENIQLQIGDRSGIRITDEELNQAVGTIAQRNNLSLEQFRAALERDGLSYEDAREQIRREMIISRVRQRRVAERIQVSDQEVENFLASESGKMQLSVEYRLANILIRVPDAASADEIQAADRRAQELYQQLQQGADFAQLAIASSASETALEGGNMGWRKAAQLPAPFDSMIGALSVGETTEPVRTPGGFILIKLLEKRGGETQVRDEVHVRHVLIKPSEIRSEAETKRLAERVYERIMAGEDFAELAKDFSEDPGSALNGGDLNWIDPNALVPEFRAVMAQTESGEVSKPFKSGFGWHVLQVMGRRATDGSEQFRKQQALSVLRNRKYEDELQAWLRQIRDEAYVESKL
;
A
#
# COMPACT_ATOMS: atom_id res chain seq x y z
N ALA A 1 75.39 -21.13 1.65
CA ALA A 1 74.47 -20.72 0.58
C ALA A 1 73.28 -19.99 1.26
N PHE A 2 73.21 -18.65 1.14
CA PHE A 2 72.04 -17.86 1.57
C PHE A 2 71.09 -17.83 0.40
N LEU A 3 69.89 -18.38 0.58
CA LEU A 3 68.77 -18.21 -0.34
C LEU A 3 68.11 -16.84 -0.04
N ALA A 4 68.32 -15.88 -0.93
CA ALA A 4 67.59 -14.62 -0.92
C ALA A 4 66.19 -14.89 -1.46
N THR A 5 65.16 -14.90 -0.62
CA THR A 5 63.76 -14.86 -1.01
C THR A 5 63.45 -13.43 -1.47
N SER A 6 63.25 -13.27 -2.77
CA SER A 6 62.71 -12.02 -3.34
C SER A 6 61.26 -11.85 -2.92
N VAL A 7 61.01 -10.90 -2.03
CA VAL A 7 59.66 -10.40 -1.75
C VAL A 7 59.23 -9.62 -2.98
N GLN A 8 58.39 -10.21 -3.80
CA GLN A 8 57.67 -9.47 -4.84
C GLN A 8 56.62 -8.57 -4.14
N ALA A 9 56.86 -7.28 -4.19
CA ALA A 9 55.83 -6.32 -3.81
C ALA A 9 54.69 -6.41 -4.77
N GLU A 10 53.54 -6.80 -4.27
CA GLU A 10 52.26 -6.81 -5.04
C GLU A 10 51.89 -5.35 -5.31
N VAL A 11 52.06 -4.90 -6.55
CA VAL A 11 51.62 -3.57 -7.00
C VAL A 11 50.10 -3.57 -7.03
N ARG A 12 49.46 -3.07 -5.97
CA ARG A 12 48.02 -2.79 -6.00
C ARG A 12 47.79 -1.53 -6.85
N PRO A 13 47.04 -1.62 -7.95
CA PRO A 13 46.71 -0.43 -8.71
C PRO A 13 45.91 0.55 -7.81
N LEU A 14 46.32 1.82 -7.83
CA LEU A 14 45.57 2.88 -7.19
C LEU A 14 44.18 2.98 -7.84
N ASP A 15 43.13 3.18 -7.03
CA ASP A 15 41.76 3.36 -7.54
C ASP A 15 41.70 4.61 -8.43
N ARG A 16 40.93 4.56 -9.50
CA ARG A 16 40.85 5.62 -10.51
C ARG A 16 39.55 6.40 -10.36
N VAL A 17 39.62 7.73 -10.46
CA VAL A 17 38.44 8.59 -10.57
C VAL A 17 37.80 8.38 -11.94
N VAL A 18 36.52 7.99 -11.99
CA VAL A 18 35.74 7.82 -13.21
C VAL A 18 34.78 8.99 -13.47
N SER A 19 34.41 9.73 -12.43
CA SER A 19 33.66 10.98 -12.58
C SER A 19 33.94 11.93 -11.43
N ILE A 20 33.95 13.22 -11.71
CA ILE A 20 33.91 14.31 -10.73
C ILE A 20 32.48 14.84 -10.75
N VAL A 21 31.87 15.00 -9.57
CA VAL A 21 30.49 15.45 -9.41
C VAL A 21 30.47 16.56 -8.36
N ASP A 22 30.36 17.82 -8.80
CA ASP A 22 30.48 19.02 -7.94
C ASP A 22 31.76 18.97 -7.08
N THR A 23 31.62 18.70 -5.79
CA THR A 23 32.72 18.67 -4.80
C THR A 23 33.19 17.25 -4.46
N ASP A 24 32.62 16.22 -5.09
CA ASP A 24 32.88 14.82 -4.78
C ASP A 24 33.35 14.06 -6.03
N VAL A 25 33.81 12.82 -5.84
CA VAL A 25 34.31 11.97 -6.91
C VAL A 25 33.68 10.57 -6.85
N ILE A 26 33.52 9.95 -8.00
CA ILE A 26 33.14 8.54 -8.13
C ILE A 26 34.36 7.76 -8.57
N MET A 27 34.71 6.70 -7.82
CA MET A 27 35.86 5.86 -8.07
C MET A 27 35.48 4.66 -8.95
N GLN A 28 36.48 4.12 -9.69
CA GLN A 28 36.31 2.92 -10.51
C GLN A 28 35.81 1.74 -9.69
N SER A 29 36.35 1.53 -8.48
CA SER A 29 35.92 0.45 -7.59
C SER A 29 34.44 0.51 -7.24
N GLN A 30 33.89 1.73 -7.02
CA GLN A 30 32.47 1.96 -6.74
C GLN A 30 31.60 1.61 -7.96
N LEU A 31 32.05 2.03 -9.14
CA LEU A 31 31.39 1.70 -10.40
C LEU A 31 31.35 0.19 -10.65
N ASP A 32 32.51 -0.47 -10.54
CA ASP A 32 32.65 -1.91 -10.74
C ASP A 32 31.82 -2.74 -9.76
N GLN A 33 31.79 -2.31 -8.50
CA GLN A 33 30.96 -2.96 -7.50
C GLN A 33 29.48 -2.84 -7.86
N ARG A 34 29.00 -1.65 -8.20
CA ARG A 34 27.61 -1.42 -8.56
C ARG A 34 27.21 -2.13 -9.87
N VAL A 35 28.10 -2.20 -10.84
CA VAL A 35 27.89 -2.97 -12.08
C VAL A 35 27.71 -4.45 -11.75
N ARG A 36 28.55 -5.04 -10.90
CA ARG A 36 28.38 -6.45 -10.46
C ARG A 36 27.06 -6.70 -9.75
N GLU A 37 26.63 -5.81 -8.87
CA GLU A 37 25.34 -5.91 -8.16
C GLU A 37 24.15 -5.90 -9.14
N VAL A 38 24.17 -5.00 -10.12
CA VAL A 38 23.15 -4.90 -11.16
C VAL A 38 23.14 -6.14 -12.05
N GLN A 39 24.33 -6.64 -12.48
CA GLN A 39 24.45 -7.87 -13.26
C GLN A 39 23.86 -9.07 -12.53
N GLN A 40 24.16 -9.24 -11.24
CA GLN A 40 23.59 -10.32 -10.42
C GLN A 40 22.07 -10.21 -10.31
N THR A 41 21.54 -8.98 -10.17
CA THR A 41 20.10 -8.75 -10.09
C THR A 41 19.38 -9.10 -11.39
N ILE A 42 19.95 -8.71 -12.54
CA ILE A 42 19.41 -9.04 -13.86
C ILE A 42 19.46 -10.56 -14.10
N ALA A 43 20.60 -11.20 -13.77
CA ALA A 43 20.77 -12.65 -13.91
C ALA A 43 19.78 -13.45 -13.07
N LYS A 44 19.50 -13.01 -11.81
CA LYS A 44 18.48 -13.65 -10.95
C LYS A 44 17.06 -13.56 -11.51
N ARG A 45 16.76 -12.56 -12.35
CA ARG A 45 15.47 -12.40 -13.03
C ARG A 45 15.36 -13.20 -14.33
N GLY A 46 16.48 -13.75 -14.84
CA GLY A 46 16.54 -14.45 -16.12
C GLY A 46 16.55 -13.53 -17.33
N ASP A 47 16.76 -12.23 -17.13
CA ASP A 47 16.82 -11.25 -18.22
C ASP A 47 18.19 -11.26 -18.91
N SER A 48 18.25 -10.85 -20.18
CA SER A 48 19.51 -10.70 -20.93
C SER A 48 20.26 -9.44 -20.48
N LEU A 49 21.58 -9.58 -20.27
CA LEU A 49 22.45 -8.46 -19.93
C LEU A 49 22.65 -7.54 -21.14
N PRO A 50 22.56 -6.22 -20.98
CA PRO A 50 22.99 -5.29 -22.02
C PRO A 50 24.52 -5.34 -22.23
N PRO A 51 25.05 -4.82 -23.35
CA PRO A 51 26.48 -4.71 -23.55
C PRO A 51 27.18 -4.01 -22.39
N GLU A 52 28.36 -4.48 -22.00
CA GLU A 52 29.06 -4.03 -20.79
C GLU A 52 29.27 -2.51 -20.73
N HIS A 53 29.66 -1.90 -21.86
CA HIS A 53 29.84 -0.44 -21.92
C HIS A 53 28.53 0.34 -21.72
N VAL A 54 27.39 -0.18 -22.20
CA VAL A 54 26.07 0.43 -22.00
C VAL A 54 25.67 0.33 -20.51
N LEU A 55 25.85 -0.86 -19.93
CA LEU A 55 25.56 -1.08 -18.52
C LEU A 55 26.42 -0.18 -17.63
N GLY A 56 27.74 -0.10 -17.93
CA GLY A 56 28.66 0.77 -17.19
C GLY A 56 28.26 2.24 -17.22
N GLN A 57 27.88 2.75 -18.40
CA GLN A 57 27.39 4.14 -18.54
C GLN A 57 26.08 4.39 -17.77
N GLN A 58 25.11 3.48 -17.84
CA GLN A 58 23.85 3.60 -17.12
C GLN A 58 24.07 3.58 -15.60
N VAL A 59 24.93 2.70 -15.13
CA VAL A 59 25.27 2.60 -13.70
C VAL A 59 26.01 3.84 -13.23
N LEU A 60 26.96 4.36 -14.01
CA LEU A 60 27.68 5.60 -13.68
C LEU A 60 26.72 6.78 -13.59
N GLU A 61 25.79 6.96 -14.54
CA GLU A 61 24.82 8.05 -14.50
C GLU A 61 23.92 7.96 -13.24
N ARG A 62 23.54 6.75 -12.85
CA ARG A 62 22.80 6.53 -11.62
C ARG A 62 23.62 6.92 -10.37
N LEU A 63 24.89 6.54 -10.32
CA LEU A 63 25.80 6.93 -9.23
C LEU A 63 26.00 8.44 -9.14
N ILE A 64 26.08 9.13 -10.29
CA ILE A 64 26.15 10.59 -10.37
C ILE A 64 24.91 11.20 -9.73
N ILE A 65 23.72 10.79 -10.14
CA ILE A 65 22.46 11.30 -9.59
C ILE A 65 22.33 10.99 -8.10
N GLU A 66 22.73 9.80 -7.65
CA GLU A 66 22.75 9.43 -6.22
C GLU A 66 23.70 10.36 -5.43
N ASN A 67 24.90 10.61 -5.98
CA ASN A 67 25.91 11.47 -5.36
C ASN A 67 25.41 12.92 -5.23
N ILE A 68 24.81 13.48 -6.26
CA ILE A 68 24.21 14.84 -6.23
C ILE A 68 23.16 14.93 -5.10
N GLN A 69 22.28 13.93 -4.99
CA GLN A 69 21.26 13.89 -3.93
C GLN A 69 21.88 13.83 -2.53
N LEU A 70 22.93 13.05 -2.34
CA LEU A 70 23.66 12.96 -1.07
C LEU A 70 24.29 14.31 -0.70
N GLN A 71 24.92 15.01 -1.66
CA GLN A 71 25.46 16.34 -1.45
C GLN A 71 24.37 17.38 -1.12
N ILE A 72 23.16 17.28 -1.75
CA ILE A 72 22.01 18.10 -1.37
C ILE A 72 21.57 17.80 0.05
N GLY A 73 21.56 16.53 0.44
CA GLY A 73 21.26 16.10 1.80
C GLY A 73 22.22 16.71 2.82
N ASP A 74 23.51 16.64 2.54
CA ASP A 74 24.57 17.20 3.41
C ASP A 74 24.43 18.71 3.55
N ARG A 75 24.33 19.43 2.44
CA ARG A 75 24.11 20.90 2.42
C ARG A 75 22.81 21.33 3.13
N SER A 76 21.79 20.46 3.13
CA SER A 76 20.50 20.71 3.81
C SER A 76 20.48 20.28 5.28
N GLY A 77 21.60 19.80 5.82
CA GLY A 77 21.73 19.32 7.21
C GLY A 77 20.93 18.06 7.51
N ILE A 78 20.62 17.25 6.48
CA ILE A 78 19.93 15.98 6.68
C ILE A 78 20.92 14.98 7.25
N ARG A 79 20.61 14.47 8.44
CA ARG A 79 21.41 13.45 9.13
C ARG A 79 20.51 12.27 9.49
N ILE A 80 21.07 11.09 9.46
CA ILE A 80 20.45 9.84 9.94
C ILE A 80 21.20 9.40 11.19
N THR A 81 20.50 9.33 12.30
CA THR A 81 21.08 8.87 13.56
C THR A 81 21.30 7.36 13.53
N ASP A 82 22.19 6.87 14.39
CA ASP A 82 22.44 5.42 14.48
C ASP A 82 21.19 4.66 14.99
N GLU A 83 20.36 5.31 15.79
CA GLU A 83 19.10 4.74 16.25
C GLU A 83 18.12 4.53 15.09
N GLU A 84 17.90 5.56 14.26
CA GLU A 84 17.07 5.48 13.04
C GLU A 84 17.59 4.40 12.08
N LEU A 85 18.92 4.33 11.89
CA LEU A 85 19.54 3.32 11.06
C LEU A 85 19.33 1.90 11.62
N ASN A 86 19.49 1.71 12.93
CA ASN A 86 19.26 0.41 13.56
C ASN A 86 17.81 -0.04 13.41
N GLN A 87 16.85 0.87 13.56
CA GLN A 87 15.43 0.57 13.31
C GLN A 87 15.18 0.18 11.85
N ALA A 88 15.77 0.90 10.90
CA ALA A 88 15.63 0.59 9.47
C ALA A 88 16.19 -0.81 9.13
N VAL A 89 17.42 -1.11 9.60
CA VAL A 89 18.06 -2.42 9.42
C VAL A 89 17.22 -3.53 10.05
N GLY A 90 16.71 -3.31 11.27
CA GLY A 90 15.83 -4.26 11.96
C GLY A 90 14.54 -4.52 11.18
N THR A 91 13.93 -3.47 10.62
CA THR A 91 12.72 -3.59 9.77
C THR A 91 13.01 -4.38 8.49
N ILE A 92 14.17 -4.17 7.86
CA ILE A 92 14.59 -4.93 6.67
C ILE A 92 14.77 -6.41 7.02
N ALA A 93 15.45 -6.72 8.13
CA ALA A 93 15.60 -8.09 8.59
C ALA A 93 14.25 -8.77 8.83
N GLN A 94 13.33 -8.12 9.55
CA GLN A 94 11.98 -8.63 9.82
C GLN A 94 11.16 -8.89 8.55
N ARG A 95 11.23 -7.98 7.57
CA ARG A 95 10.55 -8.18 6.26
C ARG A 95 11.05 -9.40 5.49
N ASN A 96 12.29 -9.80 5.75
CA ASN A 96 12.88 -11.03 5.21
C ASN A 96 12.69 -12.24 6.13
N ASN A 97 11.90 -12.11 7.20
CA ASN A 97 11.68 -13.14 8.23
C ASN A 97 12.99 -13.60 8.91
N LEU A 98 13.94 -12.66 9.11
CA LEU A 98 15.23 -12.92 9.72
C LEU A 98 15.37 -12.13 11.03
N SER A 99 16.10 -12.70 12.01
CA SER A 99 16.64 -11.90 13.10
C SER A 99 17.81 -11.04 12.59
N LEU A 100 18.23 -10.03 13.36
CA LEU A 100 19.36 -9.17 12.98
C LEU A 100 20.66 -9.98 12.81
N GLU A 101 20.88 -10.98 13.67
CA GLU A 101 22.04 -11.88 13.57
C GLU A 101 21.98 -12.75 12.32
N GLN A 102 20.80 -13.29 12.00
CA GLN A 102 20.59 -14.08 10.79
C GLN A 102 20.79 -13.22 9.54
N PHE A 103 20.31 -11.97 9.56
CA PHE A 103 20.49 -11.02 8.47
C PHE A 103 21.98 -10.72 8.23
N ARG A 104 22.75 -10.46 9.31
CA ARG A 104 24.20 -10.28 9.24
C ARG A 104 24.90 -11.50 8.64
N ALA A 105 24.60 -12.69 9.14
CA ALA A 105 25.17 -13.95 8.63
C ALA A 105 24.77 -14.24 7.18
N ALA A 106 23.62 -13.79 6.72
CA ALA A 106 23.20 -13.92 5.33
C ALA A 106 24.02 -12.99 4.42
N LEU A 107 24.23 -11.74 4.80
CA LEU A 107 25.09 -10.81 4.07
C LEU A 107 26.53 -11.36 3.94
N GLU A 108 27.11 -11.83 5.04
CA GLU A 108 28.47 -12.38 5.05
C GLU A 108 28.61 -13.61 4.14
N ARG A 109 27.60 -14.49 4.09
CA ARG A 109 27.56 -15.63 3.16
C ARG A 109 27.50 -15.21 1.69
N ASP A 110 26.82 -14.12 1.43
CA ASP A 110 26.72 -13.54 0.08
C ASP A 110 27.97 -12.70 -0.28
N GLY A 111 28.97 -12.64 0.61
CA GLY A 111 30.22 -11.89 0.41
C GLY A 111 30.07 -10.38 0.61
N LEU A 112 29.02 -9.93 1.28
CA LEU A 112 28.75 -8.53 1.57
C LEU A 112 29.16 -8.19 3.02
N SER A 113 29.83 -7.06 3.20
CA SER A 113 30.10 -6.52 4.53
C SER A 113 28.83 -5.97 5.16
N TYR A 114 28.59 -6.32 6.43
CA TYR A 114 27.47 -5.75 7.19
C TYR A 114 27.59 -4.21 7.33
N GLU A 115 28.81 -3.71 7.48
CA GLU A 115 29.08 -2.27 7.59
C GLU A 115 28.77 -1.55 6.29
N ASP A 116 29.17 -2.12 5.15
CA ASP A 116 28.87 -1.55 3.83
C ASP A 116 27.35 -1.56 3.55
N ALA A 117 26.66 -2.64 3.92
CA ALA A 117 25.21 -2.71 3.80
C ALA A 117 24.50 -1.66 4.68
N ARG A 118 24.98 -1.44 5.91
CA ARG A 118 24.47 -0.37 6.78
C ARG A 118 24.67 1.01 6.17
N GLU A 119 25.86 1.27 5.64
CA GLU A 119 26.16 2.56 5.01
C GLU A 119 25.32 2.78 3.73
N GLN A 120 25.10 1.74 2.97
CA GLN A 120 24.21 1.80 1.82
C GLN A 120 22.75 2.14 2.26
N ILE A 121 22.25 1.52 3.31
CA ILE A 121 20.91 1.83 3.88
C ILE A 121 20.88 3.29 4.36
N ARG A 122 21.93 3.78 5.01
CA ARG A 122 22.04 5.19 5.44
C ARG A 122 21.94 6.14 4.26
N ARG A 123 22.65 5.88 3.15
CA ARG A 123 22.58 6.67 1.92
C ARG A 123 21.18 6.69 1.34
N GLU A 124 20.51 5.54 1.24
CA GLU A 124 19.15 5.43 0.76
C GLU A 124 18.16 6.21 1.64
N MET A 125 18.33 6.18 2.96
CA MET A 125 17.52 6.97 3.90
C MET A 125 17.73 8.47 3.69
N ILE A 126 18.97 8.94 3.48
CA ILE A 126 19.27 10.34 3.18
C ILE A 126 18.57 10.75 1.87
N ILE A 127 18.75 9.97 0.80
CA ILE A 127 18.14 10.24 -0.51
C ILE A 127 16.61 10.27 -0.39
N SER A 128 16.01 9.32 0.33
CA SER A 128 14.57 9.28 0.57
C SER A 128 14.10 10.55 1.28
N ARG A 129 14.81 11.02 2.31
CA ARG A 129 14.48 12.23 3.07
C ARG A 129 14.68 13.51 2.23
N VAL A 130 15.67 13.53 1.36
CA VAL A 130 15.86 14.63 0.36
C VAL A 130 14.67 14.68 -0.58
N ARG A 131 14.28 13.55 -1.18
CA ARG A 131 13.12 13.47 -2.08
C ARG A 131 11.83 13.85 -1.38
N GLN A 132 11.64 13.40 -0.14
CA GLN A 132 10.49 13.79 0.67
C GLN A 132 10.38 15.32 0.77
N ARG A 133 11.45 16.00 1.16
CA ARG A 133 11.45 17.46 1.34
C ARG A 133 11.40 18.25 0.03
N ARG A 134 12.08 17.77 -1.02
CA ARG A 134 12.22 18.51 -2.27
C ARG A 134 11.08 18.30 -3.24
N VAL A 135 10.46 17.12 -3.19
CA VAL A 135 9.43 16.70 -4.13
C VAL A 135 8.10 16.45 -3.40
N ALA A 136 8.03 15.45 -2.51
CA ALA A 136 6.77 14.99 -1.96
C ALA A 136 5.99 16.06 -1.17
N GLU A 137 6.68 16.88 -0.37
CA GLU A 137 6.05 17.96 0.43
C GLU A 137 5.46 19.10 -0.42
N ARG A 138 5.85 19.21 -1.68
CA ARG A 138 5.35 20.23 -2.60
C ARG A 138 4.13 19.78 -3.39
N ILE A 139 3.83 18.49 -3.38
CA ILE A 139 2.74 17.94 -4.16
C ILE A 139 1.42 18.23 -3.46
N GLN A 140 0.58 18.94 -4.17
CA GLN A 140 -0.79 19.20 -3.78
C GLN A 140 -1.73 18.62 -4.82
N VAL A 141 -2.79 17.98 -4.36
CA VAL A 141 -3.89 17.49 -5.20
C VAL A 141 -5.15 18.15 -4.67
N SER A 142 -5.81 18.93 -5.52
CA SER A 142 -7.04 19.62 -5.16
C SER A 142 -8.25 18.68 -5.27
N ASP A 143 -9.32 19.00 -4.55
CA ASP A 143 -10.59 18.26 -4.61
C ASP A 143 -11.14 18.25 -6.05
N GLN A 144 -10.97 19.34 -6.79
CA GLN A 144 -11.41 19.43 -8.19
C GLN A 144 -10.66 18.45 -9.10
N GLU A 145 -9.36 18.24 -8.87
CA GLU A 145 -8.58 17.23 -9.60
C GLU A 145 -9.06 15.81 -9.29
N VAL A 146 -9.40 15.54 -8.03
CA VAL A 146 -9.96 14.26 -7.61
C VAL A 146 -11.32 14.02 -8.30
N GLU A 147 -12.20 15.00 -8.29
CA GLU A 147 -13.52 14.90 -8.95
C GLU A 147 -13.40 14.70 -10.47
N ASN A 148 -12.54 15.49 -11.13
CA ASN A 148 -12.28 15.36 -12.55
C ASN A 148 -11.69 13.97 -12.90
N PHE A 149 -10.78 13.46 -12.07
CA PHE A 149 -10.22 12.12 -12.27
C PHE A 149 -11.30 11.04 -12.12
N LEU A 150 -12.13 11.12 -11.09
CA LEU A 150 -13.23 10.17 -10.86
C LEU A 150 -14.25 10.19 -12.00
N ALA A 151 -14.49 11.34 -12.61
CA ALA A 151 -15.39 11.49 -13.75
C ALA A 151 -14.79 10.98 -15.07
N SER A 152 -13.46 10.96 -15.18
CA SER A 152 -12.75 10.58 -16.42
C SER A 152 -12.85 9.08 -16.70
N GLU A 153 -12.77 8.69 -17.98
CA GLU A 153 -12.70 7.27 -18.37
C GLU A 153 -11.46 6.58 -17.81
N SER A 154 -10.31 7.28 -17.76
CA SER A 154 -9.07 6.77 -17.15
C SER A 154 -9.25 6.49 -15.66
N GLY A 155 -9.88 7.38 -14.93
CA GLY A 155 -10.14 7.22 -13.49
C GLY A 155 -11.13 6.07 -13.23
N LYS A 156 -12.23 6.02 -13.98
CA LYS A 156 -13.19 4.91 -13.91
C LYS A 156 -12.53 3.56 -14.19
N MET A 157 -11.70 3.49 -15.22
CA MET A 157 -10.96 2.27 -15.54
C MET A 157 -9.94 1.91 -14.47
N GLN A 158 -9.19 2.88 -13.95
CA GLN A 158 -8.12 2.64 -12.99
C GLN A 158 -8.66 2.20 -11.62
N LEU A 159 -9.80 2.75 -11.20
CA LEU A 159 -10.47 2.44 -9.94
C LEU A 159 -11.58 1.40 -10.07
N SER A 160 -11.77 0.82 -11.27
CA SER A 160 -12.76 -0.21 -11.46
C SER A 160 -12.43 -1.48 -10.67
N VAL A 161 -13.49 -2.17 -10.27
CA VAL A 161 -13.39 -3.52 -9.69
C VAL A 161 -12.61 -4.42 -10.63
N GLU A 162 -11.80 -5.30 -10.05
CA GLU A 162 -11.12 -6.34 -10.79
C GLU A 162 -11.67 -7.70 -10.38
N TYR A 163 -11.93 -8.52 -11.39
CA TYR A 163 -12.45 -9.86 -11.26
C TYR A 163 -11.40 -10.86 -11.76
N ARG A 164 -11.14 -11.89 -10.98
CA ARG A 164 -10.44 -13.08 -11.46
C ARG A 164 -11.46 -14.05 -11.98
N LEU A 165 -11.38 -14.36 -13.27
CA LEU A 165 -12.41 -15.08 -13.99
C LEU A 165 -11.89 -16.40 -14.56
N ALA A 166 -12.79 -17.36 -14.70
CA ALA A 166 -12.58 -18.54 -15.52
C ALA A 166 -13.76 -18.71 -16.50
N ASN A 167 -13.49 -19.31 -17.67
CA ASN A 167 -14.52 -19.53 -18.68
C ASN A 167 -14.56 -20.99 -19.19
N ILE A 168 -15.74 -21.38 -19.64
CA ILE A 168 -15.98 -22.58 -20.47
C ILE A 168 -16.67 -22.11 -21.73
N LEU A 169 -16.09 -22.36 -22.88
CA LEU A 169 -16.66 -22.05 -24.20
C LEU A 169 -17.10 -23.33 -24.91
N ILE A 170 -18.38 -23.45 -25.19
CA ILE A 170 -18.91 -24.48 -26.09
C ILE A 170 -19.03 -23.88 -27.48
N ARG A 171 -18.11 -24.22 -28.35
CA ARG A 171 -17.99 -23.63 -29.68
C ARG A 171 -19.20 -23.95 -30.56
N VAL A 172 -19.62 -22.95 -31.31
CA VAL A 172 -20.58 -23.09 -32.41
C VAL A 172 -19.91 -22.53 -33.66
N PRO A 173 -19.75 -23.34 -34.73
CA PRO A 173 -19.18 -22.87 -36.00
C PRO A 173 -20.01 -21.73 -36.62
N ASP A 174 -19.41 -20.85 -37.40
CA ASP A 174 -20.09 -19.73 -38.05
C ASP A 174 -21.23 -20.17 -39.00
N ALA A 175 -21.07 -21.33 -39.65
CA ALA A 175 -22.05 -21.92 -40.55
C ALA A 175 -22.88 -23.04 -39.93
N ALA A 176 -23.03 -23.06 -38.60
CA ALA A 176 -23.73 -24.10 -37.88
C ALA A 176 -25.24 -24.11 -38.21
N SER A 177 -25.80 -25.31 -38.38
CA SER A 177 -27.25 -25.52 -38.51
C SER A 177 -27.98 -25.21 -37.18
N ALA A 178 -29.31 -25.04 -37.27
CA ALA A 178 -30.12 -24.83 -36.08
C ALA A 178 -30.01 -25.98 -35.09
N ASP A 179 -29.89 -27.22 -35.57
CA ASP A 179 -29.75 -28.40 -34.73
C ASP A 179 -28.40 -28.43 -33.97
N GLU A 180 -27.30 -28.00 -34.63
CA GLU A 180 -25.99 -27.88 -34.02
C GLU A 180 -25.95 -26.77 -32.96
N ILE A 181 -26.59 -25.64 -33.22
CA ILE A 181 -26.73 -24.55 -32.22
C ILE A 181 -27.52 -25.06 -31.00
N GLN A 182 -28.61 -25.78 -31.23
CA GLN A 182 -29.43 -26.33 -30.15
C GLN A 182 -28.68 -27.45 -29.36
N ALA A 183 -27.87 -28.23 -30.03
CA ALA A 183 -27.03 -29.24 -29.38
C ALA A 183 -25.96 -28.58 -28.48
N ALA A 184 -25.32 -27.50 -28.95
CA ALA A 184 -24.36 -26.73 -28.17
C ALA A 184 -25.01 -26.05 -26.96
N ASP A 185 -26.23 -25.49 -27.12
CA ASP A 185 -27.01 -24.91 -26.03
C ASP A 185 -27.32 -25.97 -24.96
N ARG A 186 -27.87 -27.12 -25.36
CA ARG A 186 -28.13 -28.24 -24.43
C ARG A 186 -26.85 -28.63 -23.67
N ARG A 187 -25.74 -28.73 -24.37
CA ARG A 187 -24.46 -29.07 -23.74
C ARG A 187 -24.01 -28.01 -22.72
N ALA A 188 -24.17 -26.74 -23.04
CA ALA A 188 -23.84 -25.64 -22.11
C ALA A 188 -24.76 -25.68 -20.86
N GLN A 189 -26.04 -25.94 -21.04
CA GLN A 189 -27.00 -26.10 -19.94
C GLN A 189 -26.69 -27.32 -19.06
N GLU A 190 -26.29 -28.44 -19.63
CA GLU A 190 -25.85 -29.63 -18.88
C GLU A 190 -24.63 -29.33 -18.01
N LEU A 191 -23.64 -28.62 -18.55
CA LEU A 191 -22.45 -28.22 -17.80
C LEU A 191 -22.81 -27.24 -16.66
N TYR A 192 -23.70 -26.28 -16.92
CA TYR A 192 -24.20 -25.38 -15.89
C TYR A 192 -24.89 -26.12 -14.76
N GLN A 193 -25.75 -27.09 -15.07
CA GLN A 193 -26.39 -27.94 -14.06
C GLN A 193 -25.38 -28.75 -13.23
N GLN A 194 -24.35 -29.30 -13.87
CA GLN A 194 -23.28 -30.00 -13.13
C GLN A 194 -22.55 -29.06 -12.19
N LEU A 195 -22.26 -27.85 -12.60
CA LEU A 195 -21.63 -26.81 -11.78
C LEU A 195 -22.51 -26.43 -10.58
N GLN A 196 -23.82 -26.31 -10.78
CA GLN A 196 -24.77 -26.05 -9.70
C GLN A 196 -24.84 -27.24 -8.68
N GLN A 197 -24.54 -28.45 -9.12
CA GLN A 197 -24.45 -29.64 -8.28
C GLN A 197 -23.08 -29.80 -7.61
N GLY A 198 -22.16 -28.82 -7.79
CA GLY A 198 -20.86 -28.81 -7.13
C GLY A 198 -19.71 -29.45 -7.93
N ALA A 199 -19.90 -29.71 -9.23
CA ALA A 199 -18.80 -30.20 -10.06
C ALA A 199 -17.65 -29.16 -10.13
N ASP A 200 -16.42 -29.67 -10.26
CA ASP A 200 -15.24 -28.83 -10.36
C ASP A 200 -15.19 -28.11 -11.72
N PHE A 201 -15.16 -26.78 -11.69
CA PHE A 201 -15.16 -25.93 -12.88
C PHE A 201 -13.91 -26.17 -13.76
N ALA A 202 -12.74 -26.28 -13.13
CA ALA A 202 -11.49 -26.43 -13.86
C ALA A 202 -11.44 -27.78 -14.60
N GLN A 203 -11.93 -28.84 -13.97
CA GLN A 203 -12.02 -30.16 -14.64
C GLN A 203 -13.00 -30.14 -15.81
N LEU A 204 -14.15 -29.51 -15.67
CA LEU A 204 -15.12 -29.38 -16.76
C LEU A 204 -14.56 -28.49 -17.89
N ALA A 205 -13.81 -27.44 -17.57
CA ALA A 205 -13.13 -26.62 -18.55
C ALA A 205 -12.11 -27.42 -19.37
N ILE A 206 -11.25 -28.19 -18.71
CA ILE A 206 -10.26 -29.07 -19.36
C ILE A 206 -10.96 -30.09 -20.26
N ALA A 207 -12.08 -30.66 -19.81
CA ALA A 207 -12.76 -31.74 -20.53
C ALA A 207 -13.63 -31.26 -21.69
N SER A 208 -14.16 -30.02 -21.64
CA SER A 208 -15.27 -29.62 -22.51
C SER A 208 -15.11 -28.25 -23.16
N SER A 209 -14.20 -27.42 -22.71
CA SER A 209 -14.04 -26.05 -23.22
C SER A 209 -13.22 -26.01 -24.51
N ALA A 210 -13.68 -25.19 -25.45
CA ALA A 210 -12.94 -24.83 -26.66
C ALA A 210 -12.18 -23.48 -26.51
N SER A 211 -12.09 -22.92 -25.30
CA SER A 211 -11.34 -21.69 -25.06
C SER A 211 -9.83 -21.95 -25.05
N GLU A 212 -9.04 -20.92 -25.33
CA GLU A 212 -7.56 -20.98 -25.28
C GLU A 212 -7.05 -21.34 -23.88
N THR A 213 -7.80 -20.98 -22.84
CA THR A 213 -7.47 -21.22 -21.44
C THR A 213 -8.00 -22.57 -20.91
N ALA A 214 -8.59 -23.42 -21.76
CA ALA A 214 -9.23 -24.68 -21.37
C ALA A 214 -8.30 -25.57 -20.54
N LEU A 215 -7.04 -25.77 -21.00
CA LEU A 215 -6.05 -26.61 -20.32
C LEU A 215 -5.55 -26.03 -18.99
N GLU A 216 -5.78 -24.75 -18.76
CA GLU A 216 -5.49 -24.05 -17.52
C GLU A 216 -6.74 -23.97 -16.60
N GLY A 217 -7.70 -24.87 -16.82
CA GLY A 217 -8.96 -24.88 -16.08
C GLY A 217 -9.87 -23.70 -16.40
N GLY A 218 -9.70 -23.07 -17.57
CA GLY A 218 -10.47 -21.91 -18.02
C GLY A 218 -10.00 -20.59 -17.42
N ASN A 219 -8.92 -20.55 -16.66
CA ASN A 219 -8.46 -19.35 -15.94
C ASN A 219 -8.05 -18.22 -16.89
N MET A 220 -8.79 -17.11 -16.86
CA MET A 220 -8.55 -15.92 -17.67
C MET A 220 -7.66 -14.89 -16.97
N GLY A 221 -7.30 -15.12 -15.71
CA GLY A 221 -6.60 -14.15 -14.86
C GLY A 221 -7.51 -12.99 -14.43
N TRP A 222 -6.86 -11.91 -13.96
CA TRP A 222 -7.54 -10.69 -13.51
C TRP A 222 -8.00 -9.84 -14.69
N ARG A 223 -9.26 -9.37 -14.64
CA ARG A 223 -9.86 -8.47 -15.62
C ARG A 223 -10.54 -7.31 -14.90
N LYS A 224 -10.34 -6.09 -15.37
CA LYS A 224 -11.07 -4.91 -14.87
C LYS A 224 -12.52 -4.94 -15.34
N ALA A 225 -13.45 -4.61 -14.46
CA ALA A 225 -14.88 -4.52 -14.80
C ALA A 225 -15.13 -3.62 -16.02
N ALA A 226 -14.44 -2.46 -16.06
CA ALA A 226 -14.55 -1.50 -17.16
C ALA A 226 -14.01 -2.03 -18.52
N GLN A 227 -13.34 -3.17 -18.56
CA GLN A 227 -12.81 -3.82 -19.77
C GLN A 227 -13.70 -4.96 -20.26
N LEU A 228 -14.70 -5.36 -19.47
CA LEU A 228 -15.61 -6.43 -19.85
C LEU A 228 -16.64 -5.89 -20.85
N PRO A 229 -16.85 -6.57 -21.97
CA PRO A 229 -17.88 -6.17 -22.92
C PRO A 229 -19.27 -6.45 -22.35
N ALA A 230 -20.25 -5.62 -22.75
CA ALA A 230 -21.65 -5.89 -22.43
C ALA A 230 -22.09 -7.24 -23.07
N PRO A 231 -22.92 -8.05 -22.39
CA PRO A 231 -23.53 -7.84 -21.08
C PRO A 231 -22.72 -8.38 -19.88
N PHE A 232 -21.48 -8.86 -20.10
CA PHE A 232 -20.70 -9.56 -19.07
C PHE A 232 -20.34 -8.68 -17.88
N ASP A 233 -20.15 -7.38 -18.07
CA ASP A 233 -19.88 -6.41 -17.00
C ASP A 233 -20.97 -6.44 -15.91
N SER A 234 -22.22 -6.37 -16.29
CA SER A 234 -23.36 -6.40 -15.37
C SER A 234 -23.61 -7.80 -14.79
N MET A 235 -23.50 -8.84 -15.62
CA MET A 235 -23.71 -10.22 -15.18
C MET A 235 -22.69 -10.66 -14.14
N ILE A 236 -21.39 -10.42 -14.40
CA ILE A 236 -20.30 -10.78 -13.49
C ILE A 236 -20.35 -9.91 -12.23
N GLY A 237 -20.75 -8.64 -12.37
CA GLY A 237 -20.92 -7.72 -11.24
C GLY A 237 -21.94 -8.18 -10.21
N ALA A 238 -22.97 -8.95 -10.64
CA ALA A 238 -24.01 -9.49 -9.80
C ALA A 238 -23.65 -10.83 -9.11
N LEU A 239 -22.55 -11.50 -9.55
CA LEU A 239 -22.14 -12.79 -8.97
C LEU A 239 -21.46 -12.62 -7.62
N SER A 240 -21.67 -13.60 -6.75
CA SER A 240 -20.82 -13.85 -5.58
C SER A 240 -19.57 -14.65 -5.97
N VAL A 241 -18.51 -14.53 -5.21
CA VAL A 241 -17.29 -15.33 -5.43
C VAL A 241 -17.63 -16.83 -5.35
N GLY A 242 -17.21 -17.56 -6.35
CA GLY A 242 -17.50 -18.98 -6.54
C GLY A 242 -18.71 -19.27 -7.46
N GLU A 243 -19.56 -18.29 -7.74
CA GLU A 243 -20.72 -18.46 -8.63
C GLU A 243 -20.32 -18.42 -10.13
N THR A 244 -21.20 -19.02 -10.94
CA THR A 244 -21.04 -19.12 -12.40
C THR A 244 -22.27 -18.52 -13.08
N THR A 245 -22.07 -17.79 -14.18
CA THR A 245 -23.16 -17.28 -15.02
C THR A 245 -23.96 -18.42 -15.64
N GLU A 246 -25.23 -18.19 -15.96
CA GLU A 246 -25.92 -19.03 -16.94
C GLU A 246 -25.18 -19.00 -18.28
N PRO A 247 -25.39 -20.01 -19.15
CA PRO A 247 -24.81 -20.01 -20.48
C PRO A 247 -25.22 -18.77 -21.29
N VAL A 248 -24.25 -18.02 -21.76
CA VAL A 248 -24.47 -16.81 -22.57
C VAL A 248 -24.12 -17.07 -24.02
N ARG A 249 -25.05 -16.79 -24.94
CA ARG A 249 -24.79 -16.90 -26.38
C ARG A 249 -23.86 -15.78 -26.84
N THR A 250 -22.79 -16.18 -27.51
CA THR A 250 -21.82 -15.26 -28.15
C THR A 250 -21.64 -15.67 -29.62
N PRO A 251 -21.01 -14.84 -30.48
CA PRO A 251 -20.69 -15.23 -31.85
C PRO A 251 -19.90 -16.55 -31.93
N GLY A 252 -18.98 -16.80 -30.99
CA GLY A 252 -18.14 -18.02 -30.97
C GLY A 252 -18.81 -19.24 -30.35
N GLY A 253 -20.00 -19.14 -29.78
CA GLY A 253 -20.66 -20.24 -29.10
C GLY A 253 -21.37 -19.83 -27.83
N PHE A 254 -21.54 -20.79 -26.92
CA PHE A 254 -22.08 -20.54 -25.57
C PHE A 254 -20.94 -20.48 -24.56
N ILE A 255 -20.94 -19.45 -23.71
CA ILE A 255 -19.90 -19.24 -22.69
C ILE A 255 -20.52 -19.26 -21.29
N LEU A 256 -19.85 -19.95 -20.38
CA LEU A 256 -20.09 -19.87 -18.94
C LEU A 256 -18.87 -19.18 -18.32
N ILE A 257 -19.10 -18.26 -17.39
CA ILE A 257 -18.04 -17.51 -16.70
C ILE A 257 -18.19 -17.73 -15.20
N LYS A 258 -17.14 -18.15 -14.54
CA LYS A 258 -17.07 -18.27 -13.07
C LYS A 258 -16.29 -17.10 -12.50
N LEU A 259 -16.82 -16.47 -11.45
CA LEU A 259 -16.12 -15.51 -10.63
C LEU A 259 -15.27 -16.25 -9.58
N LEU A 260 -13.95 -16.28 -9.77
CA LEU A 260 -13.03 -16.93 -8.85
C LEU A 260 -12.70 -16.04 -7.65
N GLU A 261 -12.39 -14.78 -7.91
CA GLU A 261 -12.01 -13.78 -6.91
C GLU A 261 -12.46 -12.40 -7.36
N LYS A 262 -12.65 -11.50 -6.39
CA LYS A 262 -13.00 -10.10 -6.61
C LYS A 262 -12.11 -9.22 -5.75
N ARG A 263 -11.61 -8.13 -6.29
CA ARG A 263 -10.89 -7.10 -5.55
C ARG A 263 -11.29 -5.70 -5.98
N GLY A 264 -11.33 -4.78 -5.04
CA GLY A 264 -11.83 -3.42 -5.28
C GLY A 264 -13.37 -3.37 -5.36
N GLY A 265 -13.92 -2.16 -5.38
CA GLY A 265 -15.36 -1.91 -5.45
C GLY A 265 -16.18 -2.44 -4.28
N GLU A 266 -15.53 -2.80 -3.19
CA GLU A 266 -16.24 -3.19 -1.98
C GLU A 266 -17.02 -2.00 -1.44
N THR A 267 -18.28 -2.24 -1.11
CA THR A 267 -19.05 -1.30 -0.32
C THR A 267 -18.35 -1.15 1.02
N GLN A 268 -17.70 -0.01 1.23
CA GLN A 268 -17.03 0.27 2.50
C GLN A 268 -18.11 0.69 3.50
N VAL A 269 -18.60 -0.28 4.25
CA VAL A 269 -19.45 0.00 5.40
C VAL A 269 -18.58 0.64 6.46
N ARG A 270 -18.87 1.89 6.81
CA ARG A 270 -18.30 2.59 7.95
C ARG A 270 -19.24 2.48 9.13
N ASP A 271 -18.75 1.88 10.18
CA ASP A 271 -19.44 1.95 11.48
C ASP A 271 -19.15 3.31 12.10
N GLU A 272 -20.19 4.09 12.34
CA GLU A 272 -20.11 5.36 13.05
C GLU A 272 -20.87 5.26 14.36
N VAL A 273 -20.32 5.89 15.38
CA VAL A 273 -20.94 5.96 16.70
C VAL A 273 -21.18 7.42 17.05
N HIS A 274 -22.42 7.76 17.42
CA HIS A 274 -22.74 9.04 18.03
C HIS A 274 -22.47 8.92 19.53
N VAL A 275 -21.51 9.70 20.01
CA VAL A 275 -21.06 9.64 21.40
C VAL A 275 -20.88 11.04 21.96
N ARG A 276 -21.20 11.21 23.26
CA ARG A 276 -20.85 12.39 24.03
C ARG A 276 -20.02 12.00 25.24
N HIS A 277 -19.17 12.92 25.72
CA HIS A 277 -18.30 12.63 26.84
C HIS A 277 -18.03 13.83 27.75
N VAL A 278 -17.59 13.52 28.95
CA VAL A 278 -16.99 14.48 29.90
C VAL A 278 -15.54 14.06 30.09
N LEU A 279 -14.60 14.97 29.87
CA LEU A 279 -13.17 14.78 30.12
C LEU A 279 -12.75 15.64 31.31
N ILE A 280 -12.11 15.02 32.31
CA ILE A 280 -11.52 15.69 33.44
C ILE A 280 -10.04 15.40 33.51
N LYS A 281 -9.22 16.46 33.50
CA LYS A 281 -7.75 16.34 33.43
C LYS A 281 -7.12 16.50 34.81
N PRO A 282 -6.08 15.73 35.14
CA PRO A 282 -5.24 16.07 36.29
C PRO A 282 -4.50 17.40 35.99
N SER A 283 -4.20 18.16 37.04
CA SER A 283 -3.50 19.45 36.95
C SER A 283 -2.55 19.63 38.12
N GLU A 284 -1.82 20.73 38.17
CA GLU A 284 -0.92 21.05 39.28
C GLU A 284 -1.67 21.17 40.64
N ILE A 285 -2.96 21.57 40.60
CA ILE A 285 -3.81 21.75 41.79
C ILE A 285 -4.81 20.60 41.98
N ARG A 286 -4.87 19.63 41.07
CA ARG A 286 -5.79 18.49 41.15
C ARG A 286 -5.05 17.20 40.83
N SER A 287 -4.82 16.42 41.85
CA SER A 287 -4.16 15.12 41.75
C SER A 287 -4.98 14.13 40.91
N GLU A 288 -4.35 13.09 40.43
CA GLU A 288 -5.02 12.01 39.72
C GLU A 288 -6.17 11.36 40.53
N ALA A 289 -5.95 11.15 41.81
CA ALA A 289 -6.96 10.58 42.69
C ALA A 289 -8.18 11.49 42.86
N GLU A 290 -7.98 12.81 42.88
CA GLU A 290 -9.04 13.80 42.94
C GLU A 290 -9.78 13.91 41.62
N THR A 291 -9.05 13.82 40.50
CA THR A 291 -9.61 13.79 39.15
C THR A 291 -10.54 12.59 38.99
N LYS A 292 -10.09 11.40 39.40
CA LYS A 292 -10.92 10.19 39.41
C LYS A 292 -12.18 10.36 40.21
N ARG A 293 -12.05 10.84 41.46
CA ARG A 293 -13.22 11.09 42.34
C ARG A 293 -14.19 12.11 41.75
N LEU A 294 -13.71 13.11 41.03
CA LEU A 294 -14.57 14.06 40.34
C LEU A 294 -15.32 13.39 39.19
N ALA A 295 -14.64 12.56 38.39
CA ALA A 295 -15.29 11.79 37.31
C ALA A 295 -16.34 10.81 37.86
N GLU A 296 -16.07 10.17 39.00
CA GLU A 296 -17.02 9.31 39.70
C GLU A 296 -18.26 10.09 40.17
N ARG A 297 -18.09 11.28 40.75
CA ARG A 297 -19.22 12.15 41.13
C ARG A 297 -20.06 12.62 39.95
N VAL A 298 -19.40 12.98 38.84
CA VAL A 298 -20.12 13.35 37.59
C VAL A 298 -20.93 12.16 37.10
N TYR A 299 -20.35 10.98 37.07
CA TYR A 299 -21.06 9.75 36.70
C TYR A 299 -22.27 9.48 37.58
N GLU A 300 -22.11 9.58 38.92
CA GLU A 300 -23.20 9.39 39.91
C GLU A 300 -24.34 10.40 39.68
N ARG A 301 -24.04 11.67 39.40
CA ARG A 301 -25.02 12.69 39.09
C ARG A 301 -25.78 12.41 37.80
N ILE A 302 -25.09 11.94 36.77
CA ILE A 302 -25.72 11.49 35.50
C ILE A 302 -26.67 10.32 35.79
N MET A 303 -26.22 9.34 36.57
CA MET A 303 -27.04 8.17 36.93
C MET A 303 -28.22 8.52 37.82
N ALA A 304 -28.13 9.63 38.57
CA ALA A 304 -29.24 10.18 39.34
C ALA A 304 -30.25 10.98 38.51
N GLY A 305 -30.00 11.14 37.19
CA GLY A 305 -30.92 11.75 36.25
C GLY A 305 -30.63 13.23 35.93
N GLU A 306 -29.48 13.76 36.35
CA GLU A 306 -29.06 15.08 35.93
C GLU A 306 -28.68 15.09 34.44
N ASP A 307 -28.89 16.22 33.77
CA ASP A 307 -28.64 16.34 32.34
C ASP A 307 -27.15 16.23 32.00
N PHE A 308 -26.83 15.27 31.13
CA PHE A 308 -25.45 15.00 30.73
C PHE A 308 -24.79 16.23 30.07
N ALA A 309 -25.53 16.95 29.22
CA ALA A 309 -24.97 18.07 28.46
C ALA A 309 -24.64 19.25 29.37
N GLU A 310 -25.48 19.52 30.39
CA GLU A 310 -25.19 20.57 31.38
C GLU A 310 -23.97 20.17 32.25
N LEU A 311 -23.90 18.92 32.70
CA LEU A 311 -22.71 18.42 33.42
C LEU A 311 -21.44 18.46 32.57
N ALA A 312 -21.54 18.20 31.26
CA ALA A 312 -20.43 18.34 30.38
C ALA A 312 -19.95 19.80 30.20
N LYS A 313 -20.88 20.75 30.12
CA LYS A 313 -20.53 22.18 30.10
C LYS A 313 -19.85 22.64 31.39
N ASP A 314 -20.31 22.12 32.52
CA ASP A 314 -19.81 22.53 33.85
C ASP A 314 -18.47 21.91 34.21
N PHE A 315 -18.23 20.65 33.79
CA PHE A 315 -17.11 19.84 34.28
C PHE A 315 -16.13 19.37 33.20
N SER A 316 -16.54 19.34 31.93
CA SER A 316 -15.66 18.85 30.89
C SER A 316 -14.56 19.84 30.54
N GLU A 317 -13.33 19.35 30.53
CA GLU A 317 -12.14 20.08 30.12
C GLU A 317 -11.70 19.71 28.68
N ASP A 318 -12.62 19.14 27.88
CA ASP A 318 -12.42 18.93 26.46
C ASP A 318 -12.74 20.19 25.67
N PRO A 319 -11.71 20.85 25.04
CA PRO A 319 -11.94 22.13 24.37
C PRO A 319 -12.82 21.99 23.09
N GLY A 320 -12.94 20.77 22.54
CA GLY A 320 -13.68 20.52 21.30
C GLY A 320 -15.17 20.30 21.51
N SER A 321 -15.58 19.75 22.67
CA SER A 321 -16.96 19.32 22.86
C SER A 321 -17.63 19.86 24.13
N ALA A 322 -16.89 20.36 25.12
CA ALA A 322 -17.45 20.77 26.41
C ALA A 322 -18.63 21.75 26.28
N LEU A 323 -18.45 22.81 25.46
CA LEU A 323 -19.47 23.84 25.24
C LEU A 323 -20.71 23.32 24.49
N ASN A 324 -20.56 22.21 23.76
CA ASN A 324 -21.65 21.54 23.06
C ASN A 324 -22.25 20.37 23.88
N GLY A 325 -22.09 20.39 25.20
CA GLY A 325 -22.62 19.32 26.07
C GLY A 325 -21.86 18.01 25.95
N GLY A 326 -20.58 18.07 25.56
CA GLY A 326 -19.71 16.92 25.38
C GLY A 326 -19.93 16.14 24.09
N ASP A 327 -20.77 16.63 23.17
CA ASP A 327 -21.16 15.93 21.95
C ASP A 327 -20.02 15.91 20.91
N LEU A 328 -19.58 14.70 20.53
CA LEU A 328 -18.58 14.46 19.48
C LEU A 328 -19.22 14.17 18.11
N ASN A 329 -20.56 14.19 18.02
CA ASN A 329 -21.33 13.80 16.84
C ASN A 329 -21.06 12.35 16.40
N TRP A 330 -21.39 12.05 15.16
CA TRP A 330 -21.08 10.76 14.54
C TRP A 330 -19.60 10.69 14.19
N ILE A 331 -18.91 9.74 14.81
CA ILE A 331 -17.45 9.59 14.71
C ILE A 331 -17.09 8.15 14.36
N ASP A 332 -16.04 8.00 13.54
CA ASP A 332 -15.43 6.70 13.28
C ASP A 332 -14.72 6.23 14.57
N PRO A 333 -15.04 5.05 15.12
CA PRO A 333 -14.36 4.50 16.30
C PRO A 333 -12.83 4.49 16.17
N ASN A 334 -12.30 4.34 14.96
CA ASN A 334 -10.86 4.29 14.73
C ASN A 334 -10.15 5.65 14.86
N ALA A 335 -10.88 6.74 14.86
CA ALA A 335 -10.34 8.07 15.12
C ALA A 335 -10.06 8.33 16.62
N LEU A 336 -10.54 7.45 17.51
CA LEU A 336 -10.41 7.59 18.95
C LEU A 336 -9.23 6.80 19.52
N VAL A 337 -8.70 7.26 20.65
CA VAL A 337 -7.64 6.54 21.37
C VAL A 337 -8.12 5.15 21.81
N PRO A 338 -7.22 4.17 21.95
CA PRO A 338 -7.58 2.78 22.19
C PRO A 338 -8.46 2.57 23.41
N GLU A 339 -8.18 3.27 24.53
CA GLU A 339 -8.90 3.15 25.78
C GLU A 339 -10.35 3.64 25.63
N PHE A 340 -10.55 4.78 24.96
CA PHE A 340 -11.88 5.33 24.70
C PHE A 340 -12.69 4.40 23.79
N ARG A 341 -12.06 3.90 22.72
CA ARG A 341 -12.66 2.95 21.78
C ARG A 341 -13.11 1.66 22.48
N ALA A 342 -12.27 1.11 23.35
CA ALA A 342 -12.58 -0.13 24.09
C ALA A 342 -13.81 0.03 24.98
N VAL A 343 -13.91 1.12 25.73
CA VAL A 343 -15.06 1.40 26.59
C VAL A 343 -16.32 1.69 25.77
N MET A 344 -16.20 2.51 24.73
CA MET A 344 -17.30 2.81 23.81
C MET A 344 -17.85 1.54 23.14
N ALA A 345 -16.99 0.59 22.77
CA ALA A 345 -17.42 -0.67 22.15
C ALA A 345 -18.25 -1.54 23.10
N GLN A 346 -17.98 -1.48 24.40
CA GLN A 346 -18.68 -2.24 25.45
C GLN A 346 -19.94 -1.55 26.00
N THR A 347 -20.15 -0.25 25.69
CA THR A 347 -21.28 0.53 26.17
C THR A 347 -22.42 0.45 25.16
N GLU A 348 -23.60 0.03 25.55
CA GLU A 348 -24.76 -0.05 24.65
C GLU A 348 -25.31 1.33 24.28
N SER A 349 -26.10 1.39 23.20
CA SER A 349 -26.74 2.65 22.79
C SER A 349 -27.74 3.11 23.84
N GLY A 350 -27.62 4.35 24.28
CA GLY A 350 -28.36 4.97 25.36
C GLY A 350 -27.66 4.89 26.73
N GLU A 351 -26.66 4.02 26.89
CA GLU A 351 -26.00 3.82 28.17
C GLU A 351 -24.83 4.79 28.40
N VAL A 352 -24.52 4.98 29.69
CA VAL A 352 -23.40 5.77 30.20
C VAL A 352 -22.30 4.83 30.71
N SER A 353 -21.09 5.04 30.32
CA SER A 353 -19.94 4.24 30.77
C SER A 353 -19.59 4.57 32.22
N LYS A 354 -18.99 3.61 32.94
CA LYS A 354 -18.26 3.95 34.17
C LYS A 354 -17.06 4.84 33.83
N PRO A 355 -16.58 5.65 34.80
CA PRO A 355 -15.40 6.46 34.62
C PRO A 355 -14.20 5.60 34.23
N PHE A 356 -13.46 6.00 33.18
CA PHE A 356 -12.25 5.32 32.72
C PHE A 356 -11.15 6.32 32.41
N LYS A 357 -9.89 5.82 32.34
CA LYS A 357 -8.72 6.64 32.15
C LYS A 357 -8.19 6.48 30.73
N SER A 358 -7.71 7.58 30.11
CA SER A 358 -6.88 7.60 28.92
C SER A 358 -5.62 8.45 29.14
N GLY A 359 -4.79 8.60 28.11
CA GLY A 359 -3.67 9.53 28.13
C GLY A 359 -4.05 11.00 28.34
N PHE A 360 -5.31 11.38 28.10
CA PHE A 360 -5.81 12.76 28.26
C PHE A 360 -6.39 13.06 29.67
N GLY A 361 -6.76 12.04 30.42
CA GLY A 361 -7.41 12.19 31.71
C GLY A 361 -8.48 11.13 31.98
N TRP A 362 -9.44 11.47 32.81
CA TRP A 362 -10.60 10.63 33.16
C TRP A 362 -11.82 11.02 32.34
N HIS A 363 -12.50 10.02 31.82
CA HIS A 363 -13.66 10.18 30.95
C HIS A 363 -14.90 9.51 31.54
N VAL A 364 -16.04 10.08 31.24
CA VAL A 364 -17.37 9.44 31.31
C VAL A 364 -17.97 9.64 29.91
N LEU A 365 -18.40 8.59 29.25
CA LEU A 365 -19.03 8.69 27.93
C LEU A 365 -20.47 8.16 27.95
N GLN A 366 -21.25 8.63 27.01
CA GLN A 366 -22.55 8.05 26.67
C GLN A 366 -22.62 7.78 25.17
N VAL A 367 -23.01 6.57 24.81
CA VAL A 367 -23.29 6.19 23.42
C VAL A 367 -24.73 6.61 23.09
N MET A 368 -24.90 7.55 22.17
CA MET A 368 -26.20 8.03 21.72
C MET A 368 -26.81 7.13 20.65
N GLY A 369 -25.99 6.52 19.81
CA GLY A 369 -26.43 5.63 18.74
C GLY A 369 -25.29 5.06 17.94
N ARG A 370 -25.61 4.07 17.12
CA ARG A 370 -24.69 3.42 16.18
C ARG A 370 -25.35 3.37 14.81
N ARG A 371 -24.58 3.60 13.76
CA ARG A 371 -25.05 3.43 12.39
C ARG A 371 -23.94 2.89 11.51
N ALA A 372 -24.37 2.20 10.46
CA ALA A 372 -23.52 1.85 9.35
C ALA A 372 -23.80 2.81 8.18
N THR A 373 -22.78 3.45 7.69
CA THR A 373 -22.87 4.37 6.54
C THR A 373 -22.09 3.81 5.34
N ASP A 374 -22.54 4.13 4.14
CA ASP A 374 -21.80 3.80 2.92
C ASP A 374 -20.61 4.76 2.76
N GLY A 375 -19.43 4.29 3.10
CA GLY A 375 -18.17 5.00 2.94
C GLY A 375 -17.52 4.83 1.56
N SER A 376 -18.17 4.16 0.63
CA SER A 376 -17.60 3.80 -0.69
C SER A 376 -17.19 5.02 -1.50
N GLU A 377 -17.94 6.11 -1.44
CA GLU A 377 -17.58 7.35 -2.14
C GLU A 377 -16.32 7.97 -1.57
N GLN A 378 -16.23 8.07 -0.24
CA GLN A 378 -15.05 8.60 0.44
C GLN A 378 -13.83 7.72 0.18
N PHE A 379 -14.01 6.41 0.18
CA PHE A 379 -12.94 5.47 -0.15
C PHE A 379 -12.45 5.64 -1.59
N ARG A 380 -13.36 5.78 -2.58
CA ARG A 380 -12.99 6.07 -3.97
C ARG A 380 -12.27 7.40 -4.11
N LYS A 381 -12.70 8.45 -3.40
CA LYS A 381 -11.99 9.74 -3.37
C LYS A 381 -10.58 9.59 -2.81
N GLN A 382 -10.41 8.82 -1.75
CA GLN A 382 -9.11 8.55 -1.16
C GLN A 382 -8.18 7.75 -2.07
N GLN A 383 -8.72 6.75 -2.78
CA GLN A 383 -7.98 6.01 -3.81
C GLN A 383 -7.56 6.92 -4.97
N ALA A 384 -8.48 7.75 -5.47
CA ALA A 384 -8.20 8.71 -6.53
C ALA A 384 -7.09 9.70 -6.11
N LEU A 385 -7.18 10.24 -4.89
CA LEU A 385 -6.16 11.11 -4.30
C LEU A 385 -4.79 10.43 -4.27
N SER A 386 -4.74 9.17 -3.82
CA SER A 386 -3.50 8.39 -3.77
C SER A 386 -2.89 8.18 -5.16
N VAL A 387 -3.71 7.82 -6.15
CA VAL A 387 -3.28 7.63 -7.54
C VAL A 387 -2.73 8.93 -8.13
N LEU A 388 -3.46 10.04 -7.98
CA LEU A 388 -3.04 11.35 -8.48
C LEU A 388 -1.77 11.84 -7.79
N ARG A 389 -1.66 11.64 -6.49
CA ARG A 389 -0.47 12.02 -5.71
C ARG A 389 0.76 11.24 -6.15
N ASN A 390 0.63 9.93 -6.34
CA ASN A 390 1.72 9.08 -6.82
C ASN A 390 2.15 9.49 -8.24
N ARG A 391 1.20 9.74 -9.14
CA ARG A 391 1.49 10.21 -10.49
C ARG A 391 2.23 11.54 -10.49
N LYS A 392 1.73 12.53 -9.76
CA LYS A 392 2.40 13.82 -9.62
C LYS A 392 3.79 13.68 -8.98
N TYR A 393 3.94 12.76 -8.03
CA TYR A 393 5.23 12.49 -7.41
C TYR A 393 6.24 11.94 -8.43
N GLU A 394 5.86 10.97 -9.24
CA GLU A 394 6.75 10.41 -10.27
C GLU A 394 7.14 11.46 -11.31
N ASP A 395 6.16 12.24 -11.81
CA ASP A 395 6.40 13.30 -12.80
C ASP A 395 7.34 14.38 -12.23
N GLU A 396 7.08 14.87 -11.02
CA GLU A 396 7.88 15.89 -10.35
C GLU A 396 9.26 15.38 -9.96
N LEU A 397 9.37 14.12 -9.51
CA LEU A 397 10.65 13.48 -9.21
C LEU A 397 11.52 13.42 -10.45
N GLN A 398 11.00 12.98 -11.59
CA GLN A 398 11.75 12.91 -12.84
C GLN A 398 12.17 14.31 -13.32
N ALA A 399 11.30 15.30 -13.21
CA ALA A 399 11.63 16.69 -13.54
C ALA A 399 12.74 17.22 -12.63
N TRP A 400 12.61 17.02 -11.32
CA TRP A 400 13.61 17.46 -10.35
C TRP A 400 14.96 16.75 -10.52
N LEU A 401 14.97 15.43 -10.78
CA LEU A 401 16.22 14.68 -11.02
C LEU A 401 16.95 15.19 -12.27
N ARG A 402 16.22 15.50 -13.35
CA ARG A 402 16.83 16.15 -14.54
C ARG A 402 17.40 17.51 -14.19
N GLN A 403 16.64 18.33 -13.48
CA GLN A 403 17.08 19.67 -13.10
C GLN A 403 18.38 19.62 -12.28
N ILE A 404 18.45 18.82 -11.22
CA ILE A 404 19.66 18.74 -10.38
C ILE A 404 20.86 18.15 -11.13
N ARG A 405 20.60 17.27 -12.12
CA ARG A 405 21.64 16.71 -12.99
C ARG A 405 22.21 17.78 -13.94
N ASP A 406 21.35 18.63 -14.48
CA ASP A 406 21.74 19.71 -15.41
C ASP A 406 22.45 20.86 -14.68
N GLU A 407 22.10 21.13 -13.43
CA GLU A 407 22.71 22.15 -12.58
C GLU A 407 24.08 21.72 -12.01
N ALA A 408 24.34 20.43 -11.88
CA ALA A 408 25.57 19.90 -11.30
C ALA A 408 26.74 19.95 -12.28
N TYR A 409 27.91 20.30 -11.78
CA TYR A 409 29.15 20.11 -12.52
C TYR A 409 29.54 18.62 -12.56
N VAL A 410 29.58 18.06 -13.75
CA VAL A 410 29.95 16.64 -13.93
C VAL A 410 31.00 16.52 -15.02
N GLU A 411 32.17 15.97 -14.67
CA GLU A 411 33.23 15.60 -15.59
C GLU A 411 33.41 14.07 -15.60
N SER A 412 33.03 13.41 -16.68
CA SER A 412 33.26 11.97 -16.87
C SER A 412 34.66 11.71 -17.41
N LYS A 413 35.33 10.70 -16.84
CA LYS A 413 36.66 10.23 -17.23
C LYS A 413 36.66 8.77 -17.68
N LEU A 414 35.49 8.27 -18.09
CA LEU A 414 35.36 6.93 -18.67
C LEU A 414 36.02 6.85 -20.05
#